data_8f37c70131ae76ad1930b98926aa6784
#
_entry.id   8f37c70131ae76ad1930b98926aa6784
#
_cell.length_a   1.000
_cell.length_b   1.000
_cell.length_c   1.000
_cell.angle_alpha   90.00
_cell.angle_beta   90.00
_cell.angle_gamma   90.00
#
_symmetry.space_group_name_H-M   'P 1'
#
loop_
_entity.id
_entity.type
_entity.pdbx_description
1 polymer ?
#
loop_
_entity_poly.entity_id
_entity_poly.type
_entity_poly.pdbx_seq_one_letter_code
_entity_poly.pdbx_strand_id
1 'polypeptide(L)'
;TRLTVNINSQSGKGGVAYILENNYGLILPKSMQQNFGAIVTEDSVELDKELQPEEIRDLFFDTYYVKEPLSVNYYTEEESGDDSVQIKCDLTYNGKSVVITGKGNGIIDAFCKSLMEEFDIHFNIVNYSEHSMSFGNQSKAITYIQIYDADQNSYFGIGTSSNIAKSSLRAIASAVNKMMTK
;
A
#
# COMPACT_ATOMS: atom_id res chain seq x y z
N THR A 1 21.89 -16.23 3.66
CA THR A 1 22.21 -16.23 2.23
C THR A 1 20.96 -15.94 1.41
N ARG A 2 21.07 -15.01 0.50
CA ARG A 2 19.96 -14.66 -0.38
C ARG A 2 19.77 -15.74 -1.44
N LEU A 3 18.52 -16.09 -1.65
CA LEU A 3 18.17 -16.94 -2.78
C LEU A 3 18.08 -16.07 -4.03
N THR A 4 18.55 -16.60 -5.14
CA THR A 4 18.48 -15.89 -6.41
C THR A 4 17.67 -16.73 -7.38
N VAL A 5 16.59 -16.15 -7.88
CA VAL A 5 15.76 -16.73 -8.92
C VAL A 5 15.66 -15.72 -10.05
N ASN A 6 16.06 -16.12 -11.24
CA ASN A 6 16.00 -15.22 -12.39
C ASN A 6 14.55 -15.10 -12.86
N ILE A 7 14.05 -13.88 -12.92
CA ILE A 7 12.69 -13.57 -13.37
C ILE A 7 12.78 -12.98 -14.78
N ASN A 8 12.03 -13.59 -15.70
CA ASN A 8 11.94 -13.13 -17.08
C ASN A 8 10.48 -13.21 -17.53
N SER A 9 10.23 -12.90 -18.80
CA SER A 9 8.88 -12.87 -19.36
C SER A 9 8.14 -14.21 -19.26
N GLN A 10 8.85 -15.30 -19.04
CA GLN A 10 8.26 -16.66 -18.94
C GLN A 10 8.11 -17.11 -17.49
N SER A 11 8.62 -16.37 -16.53
CA SER A 11 8.55 -16.74 -15.12
C SER A 11 7.15 -16.55 -14.60
N GLY A 12 6.69 -17.46 -13.76
CA GLY A 12 5.38 -17.37 -13.16
C GLY A 12 5.33 -16.42 -11.97
N LYS A 13 4.11 -16.12 -11.55
CA LYS A 13 3.82 -15.25 -10.40
C LYS A 13 4.49 -15.72 -9.12
N GLY A 14 4.60 -17.04 -8.94
CA GLY A 14 5.23 -17.62 -7.77
C GLY A 14 6.70 -17.27 -7.62
N GLY A 15 7.41 -17.11 -8.74
CA GLY A 15 8.83 -16.74 -8.72
C GLY A 15 9.06 -15.37 -8.13
N VAL A 16 8.21 -14.41 -8.50
CA VAL A 16 8.27 -13.02 -8.00
C VAL A 16 7.96 -12.98 -6.50
N ALA A 17 6.88 -13.63 -6.09
CA ALA A 17 6.48 -13.67 -4.69
C ALA A 17 7.56 -14.35 -3.83
N TYR A 18 8.15 -15.42 -4.35
CA TYR A 18 9.21 -16.15 -3.67
C TYR A 18 10.45 -15.25 -3.41
N ILE A 19 10.87 -14.51 -4.42
CA ILE A 19 12.00 -13.57 -4.28
C ILE A 19 11.70 -12.49 -3.24
N LEU A 20 10.53 -11.88 -3.31
CA LEU A 20 10.17 -10.83 -2.38
C LEU A 20 10.11 -11.33 -0.94
N GLU A 21 9.56 -12.53 -0.74
CA GLU A 21 9.47 -13.10 0.60
C GLU A 21 10.85 -13.52 1.13
N ASN A 22 11.61 -14.29 0.36
CA ASN A 22 12.85 -14.86 0.84
C ASN A 22 14.01 -13.86 0.92
N ASN A 23 14.04 -12.88 0.02
CA ASN A 23 15.13 -11.89 0.03
C ASN A 23 14.80 -10.66 0.88
N TYR A 24 13.53 -10.29 0.99
CA TYR A 24 13.15 -9.02 1.62
C TYR A 24 12.07 -9.12 2.69
N GLY A 25 11.56 -10.33 2.95
CA GLY A 25 10.53 -10.53 3.96
C GLY A 25 9.18 -9.92 3.61
N LEU A 26 8.91 -9.73 2.31
CA LEU A 26 7.65 -9.15 1.84
C LEU A 26 6.68 -10.27 1.49
N ILE A 27 5.61 -10.39 2.27
CA ILE A 27 4.62 -11.47 2.14
C ILE A 27 3.35 -10.90 1.53
N LEU A 28 3.29 -10.92 0.21
CA LEU A 28 2.19 -10.31 -0.54
C LEU A 28 0.91 -11.13 -0.43
N PRO A 29 -0.25 -10.48 -0.29
CA PRO A 29 -1.53 -11.17 -0.47
C PRO A 29 -1.63 -11.78 -1.87
N LYS A 30 -2.41 -12.84 -2.00
CA LYS A 30 -2.51 -13.59 -3.25
C LYS A 30 -2.93 -12.73 -4.44
N SER A 31 -3.91 -11.87 -4.26
CA SER A 31 -4.37 -10.97 -5.33
C SER A 31 -3.27 -10.01 -5.78
N MET A 32 -2.47 -9.52 -4.84
CA MET A 32 -1.35 -8.65 -5.16
C MET A 32 -0.22 -9.43 -5.86
N GLN A 33 0.02 -10.68 -5.46
CA GLN A 33 1.00 -11.53 -6.16
C GLN A 33 0.66 -11.65 -7.63
N GLN A 34 -0.62 -11.86 -7.96
CA GLN A 34 -1.08 -11.97 -9.33
C GLN A 34 -0.90 -10.66 -10.09
N ASN A 35 -1.30 -9.56 -9.46
CA ASN A 35 -1.17 -8.23 -10.06
C ASN A 35 0.29 -7.88 -10.31
N PHE A 36 1.14 -8.05 -9.32
CA PHE A 36 2.54 -7.69 -9.45
C PHE A 36 3.30 -8.64 -10.39
N GLY A 37 2.96 -9.91 -10.39
CA GLY A 37 3.55 -10.87 -11.32
C GLY A 37 3.35 -10.47 -12.78
N ALA A 38 2.16 -9.99 -13.12
CA ALA A 38 1.87 -9.49 -14.47
C ALA A 38 2.70 -8.24 -14.79
N ILE A 39 2.85 -7.32 -13.82
CA ILE A 39 3.63 -6.10 -14.00
C ILE A 39 5.11 -6.43 -14.23
N VAL A 40 5.67 -7.35 -13.47
CA VAL A 40 7.07 -7.77 -13.63
C VAL A 40 7.29 -8.40 -14.99
N THR A 41 6.36 -9.25 -15.43
CA THR A 41 6.46 -9.90 -16.74
C THR A 41 6.45 -8.85 -17.86
N GLU A 42 5.53 -7.89 -17.79
CA GLU A 42 5.45 -6.81 -18.78
C GLU A 42 6.72 -5.97 -18.80
N ASP A 43 7.22 -5.59 -17.65
CA ASP A 43 8.44 -4.77 -17.52
C ASP A 43 9.66 -5.53 -18.07
N SER A 44 9.76 -6.82 -17.79
CA SER A 44 10.82 -7.68 -18.30
C SER A 44 10.80 -7.76 -19.82
N VAL A 45 9.61 -7.86 -20.42
CA VAL A 45 9.44 -7.88 -21.88
C VAL A 45 9.87 -6.54 -22.49
N GLU A 46 9.44 -5.42 -21.93
CA GLU A 46 9.79 -4.09 -22.42
C GLU A 46 11.30 -3.84 -22.39
N LEU A 47 11.95 -4.23 -21.30
CA LEU A 47 13.38 -4.04 -21.13
C LEU A 47 14.21 -5.09 -21.86
N ASP A 48 13.58 -6.15 -22.35
CA ASP A 48 14.24 -7.29 -23.00
C ASP A 48 15.38 -7.84 -22.16
N LYS A 49 15.12 -8.01 -20.86
CA LYS A 49 16.12 -8.56 -19.93
C LYS A 49 15.46 -9.19 -18.72
N GLU A 50 16.21 -10.02 -18.02
CA GLU A 50 15.82 -10.54 -16.71
C GLU A 50 15.97 -9.46 -15.66
N LEU A 51 14.99 -9.35 -14.77
CA LEU A 51 15.04 -8.43 -13.65
C LEU A 51 15.74 -9.08 -12.46
N GLN A 52 16.65 -8.36 -11.84
CA GLN A 52 17.36 -8.82 -10.66
C GLN A 52 16.50 -8.58 -9.40
N PRO A 53 16.76 -9.32 -8.30
CA PRO A 53 15.95 -9.16 -7.08
C PRO A 53 15.83 -7.70 -6.60
N GLU A 54 16.91 -6.93 -6.63
CA GLU A 54 16.88 -5.52 -6.23
C GLU A 54 15.98 -4.69 -7.13
N GLU A 55 15.98 -4.98 -8.43
CA GLU A 55 15.12 -4.28 -9.39
C GLU A 55 13.66 -4.64 -9.16
N ILE A 56 13.37 -5.90 -8.81
CA ILE A 56 12.02 -6.35 -8.49
C ILE A 56 11.51 -5.65 -7.22
N ARG A 57 12.35 -5.59 -6.19
CA ARG A 57 12.00 -4.90 -4.95
C ARG A 57 11.70 -3.42 -5.21
N ASP A 58 12.56 -2.74 -5.96
CA ASP A 58 12.38 -1.32 -6.24
C ASP A 58 11.12 -1.09 -7.08
N LEU A 59 10.88 -1.93 -8.07
CA LEU A 59 9.65 -1.88 -8.87
C LEU A 59 8.40 -2.09 -7.99
N PHE A 60 8.48 -3.01 -7.03
CA PHE A 60 7.38 -3.25 -6.10
C PHE A 60 7.01 -2.00 -5.31
N PHE A 61 8.00 -1.36 -4.69
CA PHE A 61 7.75 -0.13 -3.93
C PHE A 61 7.32 1.02 -4.82
N ASP A 62 7.93 1.19 -5.98
CA ASP A 62 7.54 2.24 -6.93
C ASP A 62 6.11 2.05 -7.43
N THR A 63 5.69 0.80 -7.60
CA THR A 63 4.34 0.49 -8.09
C THR A 63 3.28 0.74 -7.04
N TYR A 64 3.52 0.35 -5.78
CA TYR A 64 2.48 0.29 -4.75
C TYR A 64 2.62 1.30 -3.63
N TYR A 65 3.79 1.85 -3.37
CA TYR A 65 3.97 2.87 -2.35
C TYR A 65 3.96 4.25 -2.99
N VAL A 66 2.77 4.69 -3.36
CA VAL A 66 2.57 5.96 -4.08
C VAL A 66 2.27 7.05 -3.06
N LYS A 67 3.11 8.07 -3.00
CA LYS A 67 3.04 9.11 -1.97
C LYS A 67 2.49 10.44 -2.50
N GLU A 68 2.08 10.49 -3.76
CA GLU A 68 1.52 11.68 -4.38
C GLU A 68 0.28 11.33 -5.18
N PRO A 69 -0.71 12.20 -5.22
CA PRO A 69 -0.73 13.57 -4.66
C PRO A 69 -0.95 13.64 -3.15
N LEU A 70 -1.29 12.54 -2.49
CA LEU A 70 -1.69 12.49 -1.09
C LEU A 70 -0.69 11.69 -0.25
N SER A 71 -0.22 12.26 0.85
CA SER A 71 0.58 11.53 1.82
C SER A 71 0.15 11.86 3.24
N VAL A 72 0.33 10.88 4.14
CA VAL A 72 -0.04 11.00 5.55
C VAL A 72 1.20 11.43 6.34
N ASN A 73 1.13 12.58 6.98
CA ASN A 73 2.23 13.09 7.80
C ASN A 73 2.12 12.54 9.23
N TYR A 74 0.99 12.82 9.90
CA TYR A 74 0.71 12.29 11.24
C TYR A 74 -0.79 12.34 11.50
N TYR A 75 -1.20 11.68 12.58
CA TYR A 75 -2.60 11.65 12.97
C TYR A 75 -2.71 11.58 14.49
N THR A 76 -3.88 11.97 14.99
CA THR A 76 -4.29 11.72 16.37
C THR A 76 -5.66 11.05 16.36
N GLU A 77 -5.96 10.30 17.40
CA GLU A 77 -7.27 9.69 17.56
C GLU A 77 -7.81 9.97 18.95
N GLU A 78 -9.12 10.09 19.04
CA GLU A 78 -9.84 10.22 20.29
C GLU A 78 -10.99 9.23 20.31
N GLU A 79 -11.16 8.55 21.44
CA GLU A 79 -12.27 7.66 21.66
C GLU A 79 -13.51 8.49 21.97
N SER A 80 -14.62 8.15 21.32
CA SER A 80 -15.91 8.76 21.60
C SER A 80 -16.73 7.85 22.52
N GLY A 81 -17.66 8.40 23.30
CA GLY A 81 -18.41 7.64 24.28
C GLY A 81 -19.43 6.62 23.74
N ASP A 82 -19.54 6.48 22.43
CA ASP A 82 -20.47 5.59 21.73
C ASP A 82 -19.75 4.49 20.95
N ASP A 83 -18.59 4.05 21.43
CA ASP A 83 -17.75 3.03 20.80
C ASP A 83 -17.23 3.43 19.41
N SER A 84 -17.18 4.72 19.15
CA SER A 84 -16.56 5.22 17.92
C SER A 84 -15.27 5.94 18.24
N VAL A 85 -14.43 6.12 17.21
CA VAL A 85 -13.22 6.93 17.30
C VAL A 85 -13.32 8.11 16.35
N GLN A 86 -12.73 9.20 16.75
CA GLN A 86 -12.54 10.36 15.90
C GLN A 86 -11.08 10.46 15.54
N ILE A 87 -10.78 10.63 14.27
CA ILE A 87 -9.42 10.79 13.77
C ILE A 87 -9.23 12.22 13.27
N LYS A 88 -8.05 12.74 13.51
CA LYS A 88 -7.60 14.01 12.93
C LYS A 88 -6.27 13.72 12.24
N CYS A 89 -6.22 13.94 10.93
CA CYS A 89 -5.04 13.63 10.12
C CYS A 89 -4.47 14.89 9.50
N ASP A 90 -3.15 15.01 9.61
CA ASP A 90 -2.40 16.01 8.87
C ASP A 90 -1.87 15.32 7.61
N LEU A 91 -2.30 15.82 6.46
CA LEU A 91 -1.97 15.28 5.15
C LEU A 91 -1.23 16.31 4.32
N THR A 92 -0.44 15.84 3.37
CA THR A 92 0.04 16.70 2.28
C THR A 92 -0.75 16.32 1.03
N TYR A 93 -1.37 17.29 0.38
CA TYR A 93 -2.11 17.09 -0.86
C TYR A 93 -1.68 18.12 -1.88
N ASN A 94 -1.12 17.66 -3.01
CA ASN A 94 -0.54 18.53 -4.04
C ASN A 94 0.45 19.53 -3.45
N GLY A 95 1.29 19.06 -2.51
CA GLY A 95 2.31 19.89 -1.88
C GLY A 95 1.82 20.81 -0.77
N LYS A 96 0.54 20.79 -0.45
CA LYS A 96 -0.05 21.66 0.57
C LYS A 96 -0.50 20.84 1.78
N SER A 97 -0.38 21.44 2.96
CA SER A 97 -0.87 20.84 4.19
C SER A 97 -2.39 20.92 4.27
N VAL A 98 -3.03 19.79 4.55
CA VAL A 98 -4.48 19.69 4.72
C VAL A 98 -4.75 18.90 5.99
N VAL A 99 -5.65 19.40 6.83
CA VAL A 99 -6.06 18.69 8.04
C VAL A 99 -7.48 18.19 7.83
N ILE A 100 -7.70 16.90 7.98
CA ILE A 100 -9.02 16.29 7.85
C ILE A 100 -9.41 15.62 9.17
N THR A 101 -10.71 15.54 9.41
CA THR A 101 -11.28 14.86 10.57
C THR A 101 -12.34 13.90 10.11
N GLY A 102 -12.55 12.84 10.88
CA GLY A 102 -13.59 11.86 10.57
C GLY A 102 -13.88 11.00 11.77
N LYS A 103 -15.06 10.38 11.76
CA LYS A 103 -15.55 9.48 12.80
C LYS A 103 -15.86 8.13 12.18
N GLY A 104 -15.61 7.07 12.92
CA GLY A 104 -15.90 5.73 12.46
C GLY A 104 -15.80 4.71 13.59
N ASN A 105 -15.99 3.44 13.25
CA ASN A 105 -15.93 2.34 14.22
C ASN A 105 -14.52 2.02 14.66
N GLY A 106 -13.52 2.55 13.99
CA GLY A 106 -12.12 2.40 14.29
C GLY A 106 -11.34 3.37 13.42
N ILE A 107 -10.03 3.32 13.54
CA ILE A 107 -9.13 4.27 12.85
C ILE A 107 -9.25 4.17 11.32
N ILE A 108 -9.30 2.95 10.79
CA ILE A 108 -9.36 2.72 9.34
C ILE A 108 -10.68 3.22 8.77
N ASP A 109 -11.79 2.87 9.42
CA ASP A 109 -13.13 3.32 9.00
C ASP A 109 -13.22 4.85 9.05
N ALA A 110 -12.75 5.46 10.14
CA ALA A 110 -12.76 6.92 10.30
C ALA A 110 -11.91 7.61 9.22
N PHE A 111 -10.75 7.06 8.91
CA PHE A 111 -9.85 7.61 7.89
C PHE A 111 -10.47 7.52 6.50
N CYS A 112 -11.04 6.36 6.15
CA CYS A 112 -11.68 6.17 4.85
C CYS A 112 -12.85 7.15 4.68
N LYS A 113 -13.68 7.30 5.70
CA LYS A 113 -14.80 8.24 5.66
C LYS A 113 -14.33 9.67 5.49
N SER A 114 -13.26 10.05 6.19
CA SER A 114 -12.72 11.42 6.08
C SER A 114 -12.16 11.70 4.69
N LEU A 115 -11.48 10.72 4.06
CA LEU A 115 -10.97 10.87 2.70
C LEU A 115 -12.11 10.98 1.68
N MET A 116 -13.12 10.13 1.83
CA MET A 116 -14.26 10.13 0.91
C MET A 116 -15.01 11.46 0.95
N GLU A 117 -15.18 12.02 2.14
CA GLU A 117 -15.85 13.31 2.32
C GLU A 117 -15.00 14.47 1.80
N GLU A 118 -13.71 14.51 2.18
CA GLU A 118 -12.84 15.63 1.82
C GLU A 118 -12.60 15.73 0.32
N PHE A 119 -12.39 14.58 -0.34
CA PHE A 119 -12.00 14.54 -1.75
C PHE A 119 -13.14 14.15 -2.69
N ASP A 120 -14.36 13.99 -2.15
CA ASP A 120 -15.54 13.61 -2.93
C ASP A 120 -15.26 12.36 -3.80
N ILE A 121 -14.76 11.32 -3.17
CA ILE A 121 -14.45 10.05 -3.80
C ILE A 121 -15.20 8.92 -3.09
N HIS A 122 -15.30 7.78 -3.77
CA HIS A 122 -15.89 6.59 -3.17
C HIS A 122 -15.01 5.38 -3.42
N PHE A 123 -14.75 4.62 -2.37
CA PHE A 123 -14.01 3.36 -2.47
C PHE A 123 -14.36 2.46 -1.29
N ASN A 124 -14.09 1.18 -1.46
CA ASN A 124 -14.23 0.18 -0.39
C ASN A 124 -12.95 -0.63 -0.29
N ILE A 125 -12.53 -0.93 0.93
CA ILE A 125 -11.44 -1.86 1.17
C ILE A 125 -11.97 -3.27 1.00
N VAL A 126 -11.33 -4.07 0.15
CA VAL A 126 -11.72 -5.45 -0.11
C VAL A 126 -10.68 -6.47 0.37
N ASN A 127 -9.42 -6.05 0.55
CA ASN A 127 -8.37 -6.87 1.14
C ASN A 127 -7.47 -6.02 2.01
N TYR A 128 -7.07 -6.59 3.14
CA TYR A 128 -6.19 -5.95 4.11
C TYR A 128 -5.33 -7.02 4.76
N SER A 129 -4.02 -6.79 4.79
CA SER A 129 -3.11 -7.62 5.56
C SER A 129 -1.90 -6.80 5.99
N GLU A 130 -1.24 -7.24 7.05
CA GLU A 130 -0.07 -6.57 7.58
C GLU A 130 0.85 -7.55 8.27
N HIS A 131 2.12 -7.22 8.33
CA HIS A 131 3.09 -7.97 9.09
C HIS A 131 4.28 -7.08 9.42
N SER A 132 5.14 -7.57 10.31
CA SER A 132 6.38 -6.88 10.67
C SER A 132 7.48 -7.22 9.69
N MET A 133 8.36 -6.26 9.45
CA MET A 133 9.60 -6.47 8.71
C MET A 133 10.76 -5.95 9.54
N SER A 134 11.92 -6.56 9.39
CA SER A 134 13.15 -6.10 10.03
C SER A 134 14.04 -5.39 9.01
N PHE A 135 14.50 -4.19 9.37
CA PHE A 135 15.48 -3.44 8.61
C PHE A 135 16.67 -3.17 9.52
N GLY A 136 17.70 -4.04 9.45
CA GLY A 136 18.82 -3.94 10.38
C GLY A 136 18.35 -4.09 11.82
N ASN A 137 18.54 -3.06 12.63
CA ASN A 137 18.13 -3.05 14.04
C ASN A 137 16.71 -2.52 14.25
N GLN A 138 16.02 -2.11 13.17
CA GLN A 138 14.69 -1.54 13.28
C GLN A 138 13.64 -2.50 12.79
N SER A 139 12.49 -2.48 13.46
CA SER A 139 11.31 -3.21 13.05
C SER A 139 10.29 -2.22 12.52
N LYS A 140 9.71 -2.53 11.36
CA LYS A 140 8.63 -1.75 10.77
C LYS A 140 7.48 -2.65 10.42
N ALA A 141 6.29 -2.09 10.44
CA ALA A 141 5.12 -2.77 9.89
C ALA A 141 4.99 -2.40 8.41
N ILE A 142 4.52 -3.35 7.63
CA ILE A 142 4.05 -3.11 6.27
C ILE A 142 2.59 -3.53 6.18
N THR A 143 1.79 -2.71 5.53
CA THR A 143 0.37 -2.98 5.27
C THR A 143 0.16 -3.07 3.78
N TYR A 144 -0.66 -4.04 3.36
CA TYR A 144 -1.09 -4.25 1.97
C TYR A 144 -2.58 -4.03 1.91
N ILE A 145 -3.03 -3.17 1.00
CA ILE A 145 -4.44 -2.81 0.86
C ILE A 145 -4.86 -3.01 -0.60
N GLN A 146 -6.06 -3.52 -0.78
CA GLN A 146 -6.75 -3.49 -2.07
C GLN A 146 -8.08 -2.77 -1.88
N ILE A 147 -8.36 -1.81 -2.75
CA ILE A 147 -9.63 -1.09 -2.74
C ILE A 147 -10.32 -1.27 -4.10
N TYR A 148 -11.65 -1.12 -4.09
CA TYR A 148 -12.45 -1.03 -5.31
C TYR A 148 -13.08 0.36 -5.36
N ASP A 149 -13.12 0.95 -6.55
CA ASP A 149 -13.87 2.19 -6.75
C ASP A 149 -15.36 1.88 -7.04
N ALA A 150 -16.14 2.92 -7.35
CA ALA A 150 -17.57 2.76 -7.62
C ALA A 150 -17.85 1.91 -8.87
N ASP A 151 -16.92 1.84 -9.81
CA ASP A 151 -17.04 1.07 -11.04
C ASP A 151 -16.40 -0.32 -10.92
N GLN A 152 -16.05 -0.74 -9.71
CA GLN A 152 -15.43 -2.04 -9.41
C GLN A 152 -14.03 -2.19 -9.98
N ASN A 153 -13.33 -1.10 -10.29
CA ASN A 153 -11.91 -1.15 -10.62
C ASN A 153 -11.08 -1.32 -9.35
N SER A 154 -10.06 -2.14 -9.43
CA SER A 154 -9.21 -2.51 -8.31
C SER A 154 -7.92 -1.70 -8.29
N TYR A 155 -7.53 -1.26 -7.09
CA TYR A 155 -6.27 -0.54 -6.87
C TYR A 155 -5.59 -1.09 -5.63
N PHE A 156 -4.29 -1.30 -5.72
CA PHE A 156 -3.49 -1.79 -4.61
C PHE A 156 -2.59 -0.68 -4.07
N GLY A 157 -2.33 -0.73 -2.77
CA GLY A 157 -1.39 0.17 -2.12
C GLY A 157 -0.69 -0.51 -0.97
N ILE A 158 0.51 -0.06 -0.67
CA ILE A 158 1.25 -0.48 0.53
C ILE A 158 1.64 0.75 1.33
N GLY A 159 1.92 0.54 2.59
CA GLY A 159 2.46 1.56 3.48
C GLY A 159 3.35 0.93 4.52
N THR A 160 4.36 1.65 4.95
CA THR A 160 5.27 1.21 6.00
C THR A 160 5.39 2.27 7.08
N SER A 161 5.58 1.82 8.32
CA SER A 161 5.82 2.68 9.47
C SER A 161 6.24 1.82 10.66
N SER A 162 6.94 2.41 11.61
CA SER A 162 7.16 1.76 12.91
C SER A 162 5.86 1.66 13.71
N ASN A 163 4.84 2.43 13.35
CA ASN A 163 3.51 2.41 13.94
C ASN A 163 2.56 1.68 12.99
N ILE A 164 1.93 0.59 13.47
CA ILE A 164 1.06 -0.28 12.66
C ILE A 164 -0.11 0.51 12.06
N ALA A 165 -0.79 1.33 12.88
CA ALA A 165 -1.91 2.11 12.40
C ALA A 165 -1.48 3.09 11.30
N LYS A 166 -0.34 3.74 11.46
CA LYS A 166 0.18 4.67 10.45
C LYS A 166 0.54 3.97 9.16
N SER A 167 1.09 2.75 9.23
CA SER A 167 1.36 1.96 8.02
C SER A 167 0.07 1.68 7.26
N SER A 168 -1.02 1.42 7.98
CA SER A 168 -2.34 1.17 7.38
C SER A 168 -2.89 2.43 6.69
N LEU A 169 -2.79 3.59 7.34
CA LEU A 169 -3.25 4.84 6.74
C LEU A 169 -2.43 5.18 5.48
N ARG A 170 -1.14 4.93 5.51
CA ARG A 170 -0.26 5.14 4.33
C ARG A 170 -0.58 4.20 3.19
N ALA A 171 -0.93 2.95 3.49
CA ALA A 171 -1.34 1.98 2.47
C ALA A 171 -2.64 2.41 1.80
N ILE A 172 -3.61 2.86 2.57
CA ILE A 172 -4.88 3.37 2.06
C ILE A 172 -4.63 4.59 1.17
N ALA A 173 -3.82 5.54 1.64
CA ALA A 173 -3.48 6.74 0.87
C ALA A 173 -2.81 6.37 -0.46
N SER A 174 -1.91 5.37 -0.47
CA SER A 174 -1.25 4.89 -1.69
C SER A 174 -2.26 4.34 -2.69
N ALA A 175 -3.18 3.49 -2.24
CA ALA A 175 -4.22 2.93 -3.11
C ALA A 175 -5.14 4.03 -3.67
N VAL A 176 -5.53 4.98 -2.81
CA VAL A 176 -6.36 6.13 -3.21
C VAL A 176 -5.63 7.00 -4.24
N ASN A 177 -4.32 7.20 -4.07
CA ASN A 177 -3.51 7.93 -5.04
C ASN A 177 -3.58 7.29 -6.43
N LYS A 178 -3.46 5.95 -6.47
CA LYS A 178 -3.56 5.23 -7.75
C LYS A 178 -4.95 5.39 -8.37
N MET A 179 -5.99 5.37 -7.56
CA MET A 179 -7.36 5.55 -8.01
C MET A 179 -7.58 6.96 -8.57
N MET A 180 -7.05 7.99 -7.90
CA MET A 180 -7.26 9.38 -8.29
C MET A 180 -6.44 9.80 -9.52
N THR A 181 -5.34 9.09 -9.81
CA THR A 181 -4.40 9.47 -10.87
C THR A 181 -4.41 8.53 -12.06
N LYS A 182 -5.38 7.63 -12.12
CA LYS A 182 -5.48 6.69 -13.24
C LYS A 182 -5.79 7.37 -14.57
#